data_7aafcc705533e0e95b8d85a92b63b1d5
#
_entry.id   7aafcc705533e0e95b8d85a92b63b1d5
#
_cell.length_a   1.000
_cell.length_b   1.000
_cell.length_c   1.000
_cell.angle_alpha   90.00
_cell.angle_beta   90.00
_cell.angle_gamma   90.00
#
_symmetry.space_group_name_H-M   'P 1'
#
loop_
_entity.id
_entity.type
_entity.pdbx_description
1 polymer ?
#
loop_
_entity_poly.entity_id
_entity_poly.type
_entity_poly.pdbx_seq_one_letter_code
_entity_poly.pdbx_strand_id
1 'polypeptide(L)'
;MTRPSFELALKKGDLGEAIVKAHLEKKGWVVYQPVTGGAHCFDILCIKQKKTAIAIDVKAKSRLNKYPATGINQTHFEEYKAFSEKHSMPFWLIFVDEGQKKIYGNCIKSLEEVRVIEGKSYPFVMPTGGRPVRLWPLAAMIHIADLGDTDQANLLALNQRNYAYEVQA
;
A
#
# COMPACT_ATOMS: atom_id res chain seq x y z
N MET A 1 -15.96 -21.15 7.01
CA MET A 1 -16.70 -20.08 6.30
C MET A 1 -15.95 -18.78 6.49
N THR A 2 -15.40 -18.21 5.43
CA THR A 2 -14.75 -16.89 5.46
C THR A 2 -15.81 -15.81 5.64
N ARG A 3 -15.52 -14.81 6.46
CA ARG A 3 -16.46 -13.68 6.67
C ARG A 3 -16.58 -12.87 5.37
N PRO A 4 -17.79 -12.48 4.91
CA PRO A 4 -17.98 -11.74 3.66
C PRO A 4 -17.13 -10.46 3.56
N SER A 5 -16.83 -9.80 4.68
CA SER A 5 -15.93 -8.64 4.75
C SER A 5 -14.47 -8.97 4.41
N PHE A 6 -14.03 -10.18 4.75
CA PHE A 6 -12.67 -10.63 4.44
C PHE A 6 -12.49 -10.91 2.94
N GLU A 7 -13.48 -11.55 2.30
CA GLU A 7 -13.46 -11.81 0.85
C GLU A 7 -13.43 -10.50 0.02
N LEU A 8 -14.18 -9.47 0.47
CA LEU A 8 -14.15 -8.17 -0.18
C LEU A 8 -12.80 -7.48 -0.01
N ALA A 9 -12.18 -7.59 1.17
CA ALA A 9 -10.85 -7.04 1.41
C ALA A 9 -9.79 -7.72 0.53
N LEU A 10 -9.85 -9.05 0.36
CA LEU A 10 -8.97 -9.77 -0.56
C LEU A 10 -9.16 -9.31 -2.00
N LYS A 11 -10.41 -9.29 -2.51
CA LYS A 11 -10.71 -8.82 -3.86
C LYS A 11 -10.23 -7.39 -4.10
N LYS A 12 -10.33 -6.53 -3.09
CA LYS A 12 -9.81 -5.16 -3.17
C LYS A 12 -8.28 -5.13 -3.24
N GLY A 13 -7.60 -5.98 -2.48
CA GLY A 13 -6.15 -6.19 -2.55
C GLY A 13 -5.74 -6.62 -3.95
N ASP A 14 -6.32 -7.71 -4.45
CA ASP A 14 -6.04 -8.27 -5.78
C ASP A 14 -6.24 -7.22 -6.89
N LEU A 15 -7.31 -6.42 -6.80
CA LEU A 15 -7.55 -5.34 -7.76
C LEU A 15 -6.48 -4.24 -7.67
N GLY A 16 -6.07 -3.85 -6.48
CA GLY A 16 -4.99 -2.88 -6.28
C GLY A 16 -3.66 -3.36 -6.88
N GLU A 17 -3.32 -4.62 -6.66
CA GLU A 17 -2.12 -5.25 -7.24
C GLU A 17 -2.20 -5.27 -8.78
N ALA A 18 -3.34 -5.64 -9.36
CA ALA A 18 -3.56 -5.65 -10.80
C ALA A 18 -3.40 -4.26 -11.42
N ILE A 19 -3.91 -3.22 -10.77
CA ILE A 19 -3.77 -1.81 -11.20
C ILE A 19 -2.29 -1.39 -11.20
N VAL A 20 -1.56 -1.67 -10.12
CA VAL A 20 -0.13 -1.32 -10.02
C VAL A 20 0.68 -2.09 -11.05
N LYS A 21 0.42 -3.39 -11.23
CA LYS A 21 1.05 -4.23 -12.24
C LYS A 21 0.87 -3.64 -13.64
N ALA A 22 -0.36 -3.36 -14.05
CA ALA A 22 -0.66 -2.78 -15.37
C ALA A 22 0.06 -1.43 -15.57
N HIS A 23 0.12 -0.59 -14.54
CA HIS A 23 0.86 0.67 -14.59
C HIS A 23 2.36 0.46 -14.80
N LEU A 24 2.97 -0.48 -14.06
CA LEU A 24 4.40 -0.79 -14.18
C LEU A 24 4.73 -1.36 -15.56
N GLU A 25 3.94 -2.30 -16.07
CA GLU A 25 4.11 -2.90 -17.41
C GLU A 25 4.03 -1.82 -18.50
N LYS A 26 3.04 -0.91 -18.42
CA LYS A 26 2.93 0.24 -19.33
C LYS A 26 4.15 1.17 -19.30
N LYS A 27 4.84 1.23 -18.15
CA LYS A 27 6.09 1.99 -17.99
C LYS A 27 7.34 1.21 -18.39
N GLY A 28 7.19 0.01 -18.94
CA GLY A 28 8.27 -0.84 -19.44
C GLY A 28 8.99 -1.64 -18.36
N TRP A 29 8.35 -1.91 -17.24
CA TRP A 29 8.85 -2.86 -16.23
C TRP A 29 8.45 -4.29 -16.61
N VAL A 30 9.33 -5.25 -16.37
CA VAL A 30 9.00 -6.67 -16.35
C VAL A 30 8.51 -6.98 -14.94
N VAL A 31 7.30 -7.51 -14.84
CA VAL A 31 6.61 -7.70 -13.56
C VAL A 31 6.39 -9.18 -13.31
N TYR A 32 6.78 -9.63 -12.12
CA TYR A 32 6.54 -10.97 -11.61
C TYR A 32 5.67 -10.90 -10.37
N GLN A 33 4.64 -11.73 -10.30
CA GLN A 33 3.85 -11.92 -9.10
C GLN A 33 4.15 -13.32 -8.54
N PRO A 34 4.46 -13.44 -7.23
CA PRO A 34 4.69 -14.75 -6.65
C PRO A 34 3.41 -15.57 -6.65
N VAL A 35 3.50 -16.81 -7.11
CA VAL A 35 2.43 -17.81 -6.98
C VAL A 35 2.79 -18.68 -5.79
N THR A 36 2.28 -18.33 -4.62
CA THR A 36 2.58 -19.04 -3.38
C THR A 36 1.30 -19.58 -2.75
N GLY A 37 1.38 -20.74 -2.11
CA GLY A 37 0.27 -21.33 -1.37
C GLY A 37 0.03 -20.70 0.02
N GLY A 38 0.71 -19.60 0.35
CA GLY A 38 0.64 -18.96 1.67
C GLY A 38 1.08 -17.50 1.64
N ALA A 39 1.17 -16.91 2.82
CA ALA A 39 1.60 -15.52 2.97
C ALA A 39 3.02 -15.31 2.42
N HIS A 40 3.22 -14.24 1.69
CA HIS A 40 4.51 -13.78 1.15
C HIS A 40 4.76 -12.35 1.59
N CYS A 41 6.04 -11.95 1.59
CA CYS A 41 6.43 -10.63 2.10
C CYS A 41 6.33 -9.50 1.07
N PHE A 42 6.02 -9.80 -0.21
CA PHE A 42 5.82 -8.80 -1.26
C PHE A 42 4.81 -9.31 -2.30
N ASP A 43 4.08 -8.40 -2.92
CA ASP A 43 3.06 -8.72 -3.93
C ASP A 43 3.66 -8.75 -5.35
N ILE A 44 4.65 -7.91 -5.60
CA ILE A 44 5.25 -7.72 -6.93
C ILE A 44 6.78 -7.69 -6.82
N LEU A 45 7.44 -8.44 -7.71
CA LEU A 45 8.85 -8.26 -8.04
C LEU A 45 8.93 -7.66 -9.44
N CYS A 46 9.63 -6.55 -9.61
CA CYS A 46 9.77 -5.93 -10.93
C CYS A 46 11.21 -5.59 -11.26
N ILE A 47 11.52 -5.64 -12.57
CA ILE A 47 12.86 -5.38 -13.12
C ILE A 47 12.72 -4.47 -14.34
N LYS A 48 13.58 -3.49 -14.49
CA LYS A 48 13.65 -2.62 -15.66
C LYS A 48 15.07 -2.51 -16.17
N GLN A 49 15.30 -2.92 -17.45
CA GLN A 49 16.53 -2.67 -18.24
C GLN A 49 17.84 -2.75 -17.45
N LYS A 50 18.28 -3.96 -17.08
CA LYS A 50 19.54 -4.21 -16.37
C LYS A 50 19.70 -3.47 -15.01
N LYS A 51 18.63 -2.92 -14.47
CA LYS A 51 18.60 -2.28 -13.16
C LYS A 51 18.32 -3.31 -12.07
N THR A 52 18.55 -2.88 -10.84
CA THR A 52 18.24 -3.66 -9.65
C THR A 52 16.76 -4.08 -9.64
N ALA A 53 16.49 -5.31 -9.27
CA ALA A 53 15.15 -5.77 -8.99
C ALA A 53 14.57 -4.99 -7.79
N ILE A 54 13.27 -4.73 -7.81
CA ILE A 54 12.56 -4.01 -6.76
C ILE A 54 11.42 -4.90 -6.27
N ALA A 55 11.34 -5.13 -4.97
CA ALA A 55 10.18 -5.74 -4.33
C ALA A 55 9.16 -4.67 -3.97
N ILE A 56 7.88 -4.97 -4.15
CA ILE A 56 6.78 -4.03 -3.92
C ILE A 56 5.67 -4.73 -3.14
N ASP A 57 5.18 -4.07 -2.09
CA ASP A 57 3.92 -4.41 -1.44
C ASP A 57 2.88 -3.34 -1.77
N VAL A 58 1.68 -3.77 -2.14
CA VAL A 58 0.58 -2.91 -2.59
C VAL A 58 -0.52 -2.87 -1.53
N LYS A 59 -0.97 -1.69 -1.18
CA LYS A 59 -2.09 -1.48 -0.25
C LYS A 59 -3.21 -0.68 -0.92
N ALA A 60 -4.29 -1.36 -1.28
CA ALA A 60 -5.50 -0.73 -1.81
C ALA A 60 -6.34 -0.17 -0.67
N LYS A 61 -6.11 1.08 -0.31
CA LYS A 61 -6.83 1.77 0.77
C LYS A 61 -6.73 3.28 0.67
N SER A 62 -7.79 3.96 1.09
CA SER A 62 -7.79 5.41 1.26
C SER A 62 -6.87 5.86 2.40
N ARG A 63 -6.39 7.10 2.32
CA ARG A 63 -5.72 7.78 3.43
C ARG A 63 -6.62 7.86 4.67
N LEU A 64 -6.04 8.21 5.81
CA LEU A 64 -6.82 8.48 7.02
C LEU A 64 -7.75 9.68 6.82
N ASN A 65 -8.99 9.57 7.32
CA ASN A 65 -10.01 10.62 7.15
C ASN A 65 -9.61 11.93 7.86
N LYS A 66 -9.09 11.84 9.07
CA LYS A 66 -8.77 13.01 9.91
C LYS A 66 -7.40 13.63 9.64
N TYR A 67 -6.50 12.91 8.98
CA TYR A 67 -5.12 13.33 8.79
C TYR A 67 -4.67 13.03 7.36
N PRO A 68 -3.87 13.91 6.72
CA PRO A 68 -3.30 13.64 5.41
C PRO A 68 -2.12 12.64 5.52
N ALA A 69 -2.43 11.45 6.03
CA ALA A 69 -1.47 10.39 6.30
C ALA A 69 -2.01 9.02 5.87
N THR A 70 -1.09 8.12 5.61
CA THR A 70 -1.37 6.70 5.36
C THR A 70 -0.41 5.85 6.18
N GLY A 71 -0.62 4.55 6.27
CA GLY A 71 0.25 3.69 7.06
C GLY A 71 -0.10 2.21 6.95
N ILE A 72 0.74 1.38 7.57
CA ILE A 72 0.58 -0.07 7.65
C ILE A 72 0.84 -0.56 9.08
N ASN A 73 0.52 -1.82 9.35
CA ASN A 73 0.91 -2.44 10.61
C ASN A 73 2.42 -2.39 10.79
N GLN A 74 2.88 -2.04 11.99
CA GLN A 74 4.31 -1.96 12.34
C GLN A 74 5.03 -3.28 12.05
N THR A 75 4.40 -4.41 12.35
CA THR A 75 4.99 -5.73 12.09
C THR A 75 5.31 -5.95 10.60
N HIS A 76 4.39 -5.56 9.70
CA HIS A 76 4.65 -5.69 8.26
C HIS A 76 5.80 -4.78 7.81
N PHE A 77 5.88 -3.57 8.37
CA PHE A 77 7.01 -2.68 8.04
C PHE A 77 8.35 -3.30 8.43
N GLU A 78 8.45 -3.89 9.62
CA GLU A 78 9.67 -4.57 10.08
C GLU A 78 10.03 -5.79 9.20
N GLU A 79 9.01 -6.54 8.75
CA GLU A 79 9.20 -7.66 7.83
C GLU A 79 9.77 -7.18 6.47
N TYR A 80 9.23 -6.08 5.93
CA TYR A 80 9.70 -5.51 4.65
C TYR A 80 11.11 -4.95 4.77
N LYS A 81 11.42 -4.32 5.89
CA LYS A 81 12.77 -3.84 6.20
C LYS A 81 13.77 -5.00 6.27
N ALA A 82 13.45 -6.01 7.05
CA ALA A 82 14.28 -7.20 7.19
C ALA A 82 14.54 -7.90 5.85
N PHE A 83 13.49 -8.00 5.00
CA PHE A 83 13.62 -8.53 3.65
C PHE A 83 14.56 -7.67 2.80
N SER A 84 14.37 -6.37 2.78
CA SER A 84 15.18 -5.42 2.01
C SER A 84 16.68 -5.50 2.40
N GLU A 85 16.97 -5.55 3.68
CA GLU A 85 18.33 -5.65 4.22
C GLU A 85 18.96 -6.99 3.89
N LYS A 86 18.25 -8.08 4.17
CA LYS A 86 18.74 -9.47 3.94
C LYS A 86 19.10 -9.72 2.47
N HIS A 87 18.31 -9.18 1.54
CA HIS A 87 18.48 -9.42 0.11
C HIS A 87 19.16 -8.27 -0.62
N SER A 88 19.55 -7.21 0.09
CA SER A 88 20.12 -5.98 -0.49
C SER A 88 19.27 -5.45 -1.66
N MET A 89 17.94 -5.54 -1.52
CA MET A 89 16.97 -5.23 -2.56
C MET A 89 16.10 -4.04 -2.12
N PRO A 90 15.94 -2.99 -2.94
CA PRO A 90 14.98 -1.93 -2.65
C PRO A 90 13.58 -2.50 -2.49
N PHE A 91 12.91 -2.10 -1.41
CA PHE A 91 11.53 -2.47 -1.14
C PHE A 91 10.66 -1.22 -1.18
N TRP A 92 9.59 -1.25 -1.97
CA TRP A 92 8.66 -0.14 -2.12
C TRP A 92 7.30 -0.49 -1.52
N LEU A 93 6.72 0.48 -0.86
CA LEU A 93 5.35 0.42 -0.38
C LEU A 93 4.51 1.34 -1.27
N ILE A 94 3.53 0.77 -1.96
CA ILE A 94 2.65 1.49 -2.88
C ILE A 94 1.22 1.46 -2.35
N PHE A 95 0.58 2.62 -2.33
CA PHE A 95 -0.82 2.78 -1.96
C PHE A 95 -1.65 3.13 -3.19
N VAL A 96 -2.74 2.41 -3.38
CA VAL A 96 -3.79 2.74 -4.33
C VAL A 96 -4.94 3.35 -3.53
N ASP A 97 -5.04 4.68 -3.59
CA ASP A 97 -5.98 5.48 -2.79
C ASP A 97 -7.18 5.88 -3.64
N GLU A 98 -8.25 5.12 -3.54
CA GLU A 98 -9.50 5.38 -4.26
C GLU A 98 -10.17 6.67 -3.81
N GLY A 99 -9.97 7.10 -2.57
CA GLY A 99 -10.53 8.35 -2.04
C GLY A 99 -9.86 9.60 -2.61
N GLN A 100 -8.55 9.55 -2.86
CA GLN A 100 -7.79 10.64 -3.48
C GLN A 100 -7.64 10.47 -5.00
N LYS A 101 -8.09 9.35 -5.55
CA LYS A 101 -7.91 8.99 -6.96
C LYS A 101 -6.44 9.01 -7.39
N LYS A 102 -5.56 8.47 -6.53
CA LYS A 102 -4.12 8.51 -6.71
C LYS A 102 -3.44 7.19 -6.38
N ILE A 103 -2.35 6.94 -7.08
CA ILE A 103 -1.35 5.93 -6.73
C ILE A 103 -0.12 6.67 -6.24
N TYR A 104 0.34 6.36 -5.04
CA TYR A 104 1.52 6.97 -4.46
C TYR A 104 2.29 5.93 -3.61
N GLY A 105 3.55 6.19 -3.36
CA GLY A 105 4.36 5.31 -2.56
C GLY A 105 5.77 5.84 -2.35
N ASN A 106 6.58 5.10 -1.61
CA ASN A 106 7.99 5.40 -1.48
C ASN A 106 8.78 4.13 -1.11
N CYS A 107 10.10 4.21 -1.28
CA CYS A 107 11.01 3.19 -0.77
C CYS A 107 10.99 3.18 0.76
N ILE A 108 10.94 1.99 1.39
CA ILE A 108 10.89 1.88 2.86
C ILE A 108 12.10 2.54 3.53
N LYS A 109 13.28 2.53 2.90
CA LYS A 109 14.46 3.24 3.40
C LYS A 109 14.20 4.74 3.55
N SER A 110 13.55 5.37 2.57
CA SER A 110 13.17 6.79 2.64
C SER A 110 12.05 7.03 3.65
N LEU A 111 11.20 6.03 3.89
CA LEU A 111 10.12 6.10 4.87
C LEU A 111 10.60 5.92 6.32
N GLU A 112 11.85 5.50 6.54
CA GLU A 112 12.49 5.48 7.87
C GLU A 112 13.00 6.84 8.31
N GLU A 113 13.29 7.74 7.36
CA GLU A 113 13.81 9.06 7.67
C GLU A 113 12.82 9.87 8.50
N VAL A 114 13.30 10.40 9.63
CA VAL A 114 12.46 11.25 10.50
C VAL A 114 12.22 12.58 9.81
N ARG A 115 10.96 12.96 9.70
CA ARG A 115 10.51 14.24 9.14
C ARG A 115 9.55 14.91 10.09
N VAL A 116 9.70 16.22 10.25
CA VAL A 116 8.76 17.03 11.02
C VAL A 116 7.87 17.78 10.03
N ILE A 117 6.55 17.53 10.09
CA ILE A 117 5.57 18.18 9.24
C ILE A 117 4.45 18.70 10.16
N GLU A 118 4.17 19.99 10.10
CA GLU A 118 3.17 20.67 10.93
C GLU A 118 3.37 20.38 12.44
N GLY A 119 4.64 20.38 12.89
CA GLY A 119 5.00 20.16 14.29
C GLY A 119 4.89 18.71 14.77
N LYS A 120 4.59 17.75 13.88
CA LYS A 120 4.54 16.32 14.20
C LYS A 120 5.72 15.58 13.59
N SER A 121 6.38 14.73 14.37
CA SER A 121 7.44 13.85 13.88
C SER A 121 6.86 12.62 13.21
N TYR A 122 7.38 12.28 12.03
CA TYR A 122 7.05 11.07 11.30
C TYR A 122 8.33 10.27 10.99
N PRO A 123 8.28 8.94 10.88
CA PRO A 123 7.09 8.10 11.07
C PRO A 123 6.54 8.17 12.50
N PHE A 124 5.24 8.06 12.63
CA PHE A 124 4.55 8.02 13.91
C PHE A 124 3.91 6.65 14.09
N VAL A 125 4.16 6.01 15.23
CA VAL A 125 3.54 4.72 15.56
C VAL A 125 2.33 4.97 16.45
N MET A 126 1.16 4.74 15.90
CA MET A 126 -0.10 4.88 16.62
C MET A 126 -0.44 3.56 17.31
N PRO A 127 -0.53 3.55 18.66
CA PRO A 127 -1.06 2.40 19.37
C PRO A 127 -2.54 2.26 19.02
N THR A 128 -2.95 1.04 18.75
CA THR A 128 -4.35 0.67 18.52
C THR A 128 -4.72 -0.39 19.55
N GLY A 129 -6.00 -0.71 19.72
CA GLY A 129 -6.44 -1.85 20.53
C GLY A 129 -5.97 -3.21 20.01
N GLY A 130 -5.25 -3.23 18.89
CA GLY A 130 -4.65 -4.40 18.24
C GLY A 130 -3.18 -4.16 17.89
N ARG A 131 -2.81 -4.42 16.61
CA ARG A 131 -1.44 -4.22 16.13
C ARG A 131 -1.14 -2.74 15.93
N PRO A 132 0.01 -2.22 16.41
CA PRO A 132 0.39 -0.83 16.19
C PRO A 132 0.47 -0.50 14.70
N VAL A 133 0.08 0.71 14.32
CA VAL A 133 0.12 1.20 12.94
C VAL A 133 1.20 2.26 12.82
N ARG A 134 2.11 2.05 11.87
CA ARG A 134 3.12 3.04 11.49
C ARG A 134 2.56 3.95 10.41
N LEU A 135 2.59 5.25 10.67
CA LEU A 135 1.98 6.28 9.82
C LEU A 135 3.02 7.19 9.19
N TRP A 136 2.75 7.62 7.97
CA TRP A 136 3.50 8.64 7.24
C TRP A 136 2.55 9.68 6.67
N PRO A 137 2.97 10.95 6.61
CA PRO A 137 2.21 11.98 5.93
C PRO A 137 2.23 11.72 4.42
N LEU A 138 1.17 12.11 3.71
CA LEU A 138 1.15 12.00 2.24
C LEU A 138 2.29 12.79 1.58
N ALA A 139 2.77 13.87 2.21
CA ALA A 139 3.94 14.62 1.75
C ALA A 139 5.25 13.82 1.76
N ALA A 140 5.33 12.68 2.46
CA ALA A 140 6.46 11.76 2.39
C ALA A 140 6.34 10.77 1.22
N MET A 141 5.22 10.75 0.51
CA MET A 141 4.96 9.86 -0.61
C MET A 141 5.27 10.53 -1.95
N ILE A 142 5.74 9.73 -2.88
CA ILE A 142 5.94 10.13 -4.28
C ILE A 142 4.64 9.81 -5.03
N HIS A 143 4.08 10.78 -5.74
CA HIS A 143 2.97 10.55 -6.66
C HIS A 143 3.48 9.71 -7.85
N ILE A 144 2.85 8.57 -8.09
CA ILE A 144 3.23 7.62 -9.14
C ILE A 144 2.33 7.78 -10.35
N ALA A 145 1.02 7.86 -10.12
CA ALA A 145 0.01 8.01 -11.15
C ALA A 145 -1.34 8.47 -10.58
N ASP A 146 -2.21 8.97 -11.45
CA ASP A 146 -3.63 9.12 -11.15
C ASP A 146 -4.36 7.81 -11.41
N LEU A 147 -5.35 7.53 -10.60
CA LEU A 147 -6.22 6.37 -10.74
C LEU A 147 -7.31 6.66 -11.76
N GLY A 148 -7.53 5.76 -12.72
CA GLY A 148 -8.59 5.86 -13.70
C GLY A 148 -9.99 5.82 -13.07
N ASP A 149 -10.99 6.44 -13.73
CA ASP A 149 -12.36 6.49 -13.20
C ASP A 149 -12.96 5.10 -12.98
N THR A 150 -12.73 4.18 -13.91
CA THR A 150 -13.21 2.80 -13.83
C THR A 150 -12.58 2.06 -12.65
N ASP A 151 -11.26 2.19 -12.47
CA ASP A 151 -10.54 1.54 -11.37
C ASP A 151 -10.98 2.11 -10.02
N GLN A 152 -11.15 3.43 -9.94
CA GLN A 152 -11.69 4.09 -8.75
C GLN A 152 -13.08 3.55 -8.40
N ALA A 153 -14.00 3.51 -9.39
CA ALA A 153 -15.36 3.03 -9.18
C ALA A 153 -15.39 1.57 -8.71
N ASN A 154 -14.57 0.71 -9.31
CA ASN A 154 -14.43 -0.70 -8.93
C ASN A 154 -13.91 -0.86 -7.50
N LEU A 155 -12.89 -0.09 -7.09
CA LEU A 155 -12.36 -0.11 -5.73
C LEU A 155 -13.38 0.40 -4.71
N LEU A 156 -14.10 1.48 -5.02
CA LEU A 156 -15.16 2.02 -4.17
C LEU A 156 -16.32 1.03 -4.00
N ALA A 157 -16.70 0.31 -5.05
CA ALA A 157 -17.73 -0.73 -4.98
C ALA A 157 -17.38 -1.85 -3.99
N LEU A 158 -16.11 -2.15 -3.80
CA LEU A 158 -15.63 -3.13 -2.82
C LEU A 158 -15.64 -2.61 -1.37
N ASN A 159 -15.78 -1.29 -1.17
CA ASN A 159 -15.88 -0.66 0.14
C ASN A 159 -17.32 -0.56 0.67
N GLN A 160 -18.34 -0.69 -0.16
CA GLN A 160 -19.74 -0.33 0.14
C GLN A 160 -20.36 -1.01 1.38
N ARG A 161 -19.74 -2.04 1.94
CA ARG A 161 -20.26 -2.66 3.17
C ARG A 161 -19.78 -2.02 4.47
N ASN A 162 -18.76 -1.19 4.47
CA ASN A 162 -18.27 -0.53 5.69
C ASN A 162 -19.04 0.76 6.03
N TYR A 163 -19.67 1.39 5.04
CA TYR A 163 -20.45 2.63 5.25
C TYR A 163 -21.87 2.39 5.80
N ALA A 164 -22.43 1.19 5.64
CA ALA A 164 -23.76 0.88 6.15
C ALA A 164 -23.84 0.82 7.69
N TYR A 165 -22.72 0.71 8.39
CA TYR A 165 -22.65 0.69 9.85
C TYR A 165 -22.46 2.07 10.49
N GLU A 166 -21.99 3.07 9.75
CA GLU A 166 -21.76 4.42 10.27
C GLU A 166 -22.99 5.34 10.19
N VAL A 167 -24.03 4.94 9.46
CA VAL A 167 -25.26 5.73 9.29
C VAL A 167 -26.38 5.32 10.25
N GLN A 168 -26.18 4.29 11.07
CA GLN A 168 -27.17 3.79 12.05
C GLN A 168 -26.75 3.98 13.52
N ALA A 169 -25.74 4.79 13.80
CA ALA A 169 -25.31 5.11 15.17
C ALA A 169 -25.50 6.60 15.49
#